data_e27fd76649bfa0e5ae0ce2fc84dce6aa
#
_entry.id   e27fd76649bfa0e5ae0ce2fc84dce6aa
#
_cell.length_a   1.000
_cell.length_b   1.000
_cell.length_c   1.000
_cell.angle_alpha   90.00
_cell.angle_beta   90.00
_cell.angle_gamma   90.00
#
_symmetry.space_group_name_H-M   'P 1'
#
loop_
_entity.id
_entity.type
_entity.pdbx_description
1 polymer ?
#
loop_
_entity_poly.entity_id
_entity_poly.type
_entity_poly.pdbx_seq_one_letter_code
_entity_poly.pdbx_strand_id
1 'polypeptide(L)'
;MRYIPKEYEGLEKTVRNKKLAWNTISGLLLQVTTVLCGFVLPRAILNRFGSDVNGLLNSISQFLQMIAFLELGVGAVIRSALYKPLADGDTVKVSEVLASGNRFFRKIGLMLVLYVAALMVIFPTWIDDTFGFTYVATLIFAMSVSYFTRYYFGLVDRLLLDADQKAYIVNLIDMATLVFNTVFCYCLLYLGFSVQVVKLTTSGIFLLRPILARIYIRKNYQIDRKCQYTKDPVEQKKNGIAQHIAAIVLDSTDIVVLSVFSDMYAVSVYSVYLIVVSGIKSLVLSLLGGVGSLFGELWAKQEREELNRYFGFTEWIVHGLSLFVWCCTYKLIVPFVLIYTEHMGDVNYNEPVFAALICTAYVLYCLRLPFNEMILAAGHYKNTQHIFITAASINLISSILAVRHWGLIGVAIGTIAAMLYQMLHMGYYVIRHLKVHSFGLAVKQYVVDVFTVIFVLCATSVIPGTEATWLGWIVLAVQNALVIVACILVSNLVFYHESSMQILRNVKENLH
;
A
#
# COMPACT_ATOMS: atom_id res chain seq x y z
N MET A 1 26.53 -20.84 -24.57
CA MET A 1 26.94 -20.83 -23.15
C MET A 1 28.32 -20.22 -23.05
N ARG A 2 28.46 -18.99 -22.53
CA ARG A 2 29.78 -18.40 -22.23
C ARG A 2 30.26 -19.00 -20.92
N TYR A 3 31.43 -19.63 -20.94
CA TYR A 3 32.13 -20.15 -19.74
C TYR A 3 32.54 -18.93 -18.89
N ILE A 4 31.85 -18.72 -17.78
CA ILE A 4 32.21 -17.68 -16.79
C ILE A 4 33.14 -18.37 -15.79
N PRO A 5 34.38 -17.88 -15.59
CA PRO A 5 35.28 -18.44 -14.59
C PRO A 5 34.67 -18.36 -13.17
N LYS A 6 34.84 -19.38 -12.34
CA LYS A 6 34.27 -19.45 -10.97
C LYS A 6 34.56 -18.23 -10.07
N GLU A 7 35.64 -17.55 -10.29
CA GLU A 7 36.03 -16.31 -9.59
C GLU A 7 35.03 -15.15 -9.88
N TYR A 8 34.53 -15.05 -11.11
CA TYR A 8 33.53 -14.04 -11.49
C TYR A 8 32.12 -14.36 -10.97
N GLU A 9 31.77 -15.65 -10.86
CA GLU A 9 30.49 -16.06 -10.23
C GLU A 9 30.40 -15.65 -8.77
N GLY A 10 31.48 -15.75 -8.02
CA GLY A 10 31.55 -15.31 -6.61
C GLY A 10 31.40 -13.81 -6.45
N LEU A 11 32.02 -13.02 -7.33
CA LEU A 11 31.91 -11.55 -7.36
C LEU A 11 30.51 -11.09 -7.74
N GLU A 12 29.91 -11.68 -8.76
CA GLU A 12 28.54 -11.39 -9.19
C GLU A 12 27.52 -11.71 -8.10
N LYS A 13 27.66 -12.85 -7.43
CA LYS A 13 26.80 -13.26 -6.31
C LYS A 13 26.90 -12.29 -5.12
N THR A 14 28.11 -11.84 -4.82
CA THR A 14 28.37 -10.85 -3.75
C THR A 14 27.75 -9.48 -4.07
N VAL A 15 27.89 -8.99 -5.30
CA VAL A 15 27.31 -7.72 -5.77
C VAL A 15 25.78 -7.80 -5.75
N ARG A 16 25.19 -8.92 -6.20
CA ARG A 16 23.74 -9.16 -6.19
C ARG A 16 23.18 -9.19 -4.78
N ASN A 17 23.84 -9.90 -3.86
CA ASN A 17 23.43 -9.95 -2.46
C ASN A 17 23.51 -8.56 -1.79
N LYS A 18 24.54 -7.77 -2.11
CA LYS A 18 24.70 -6.40 -1.62
C LYS A 18 23.58 -5.48 -2.13
N LYS A 19 23.24 -5.56 -3.42
CA LYS A 19 22.11 -4.78 -3.99
C LYS A 19 20.78 -5.17 -3.33
N LEU A 20 20.55 -6.47 -3.11
CA LEU A 20 19.36 -6.98 -2.43
C LEU A 20 19.27 -6.45 -1.00
N ALA A 21 20.34 -6.52 -0.24
CA ALA A 21 20.38 -6.00 1.12
C ALA A 21 20.09 -4.49 1.17
N TRP A 22 20.71 -3.69 0.28
CA TRP A 22 20.47 -2.25 0.20
C TRP A 22 19.02 -1.93 -0.18
N ASN A 23 18.42 -2.67 -1.14
CA ASN A 23 17.03 -2.49 -1.52
C ASN A 23 16.08 -2.78 -0.34
N THR A 24 16.34 -3.86 0.41
CA THR A 24 15.52 -4.24 1.57
C THR A 24 15.65 -3.21 2.69
N ILE A 25 16.87 -2.87 3.08
CA ILE A 25 17.12 -1.89 4.17
C ILE A 25 16.53 -0.52 3.81
N SER A 26 16.81 -0.01 2.61
CA SER A 26 16.30 1.29 2.18
C SER A 26 14.77 1.30 2.05
N GLY A 27 14.17 0.19 1.61
CA GLY A 27 12.72 0.04 1.55
C GLY A 27 12.07 0.09 2.94
N LEU A 28 12.64 -0.62 3.92
CA LEU A 28 12.18 -0.57 5.31
C LEU A 28 12.34 0.83 5.91
N LEU A 29 13.50 1.47 5.70
CA LEU A 29 13.72 2.84 6.18
C LEU A 29 12.75 3.84 5.56
N LEU A 30 12.50 3.73 4.25
CA LEU A 30 11.49 4.56 3.57
C LEU A 30 10.10 4.34 4.16
N GLN A 31 9.73 3.08 4.44
CA GLN A 31 8.43 2.75 5.03
C GLN A 31 8.27 3.39 6.41
N VAL A 32 9.28 3.25 7.29
CA VAL A 32 9.28 3.90 8.61
C VAL A 32 9.19 5.43 8.46
N THR A 33 9.99 6.01 7.58
CA THR A 33 9.97 7.47 7.32
C THR A 33 8.58 7.91 6.81
N THR A 34 7.96 7.13 5.92
CA THR A 34 6.63 7.43 5.38
C THR A 34 5.57 7.43 6.47
N VAL A 35 5.61 6.46 7.38
CA VAL A 35 4.69 6.39 8.52
C VAL A 35 4.89 7.60 9.44
N LEU A 36 6.12 7.90 9.84
CA LEU A 36 6.42 9.03 10.73
C LEU A 36 6.00 10.37 10.11
N CYS A 37 6.39 10.64 8.87
CA CYS A 37 6.01 11.87 8.17
C CYS A 37 4.49 11.92 7.91
N GLY A 38 3.88 10.77 7.67
CA GLY A 38 2.43 10.62 7.47
C GLY A 38 1.61 10.95 8.71
N PHE A 39 2.18 10.88 9.91
CA PHE A 39 1.52 11.34 11.14
C PHE A 39 1.77 12.83 11.42
N VAL A 40 2.97 13.35 11.13
CA VAL A 40 3.36 14.72 11.49
C VAL A 40 2.62 15.78 10.68
N LEU A 41 2.68 15.69 9.35
CA LEU A 41 2.15 16.76 8.49
C LEU A 41 0.61 16.82 8.47
N PRO A 42 -0.15 15.72 8.39
CA PRO A 42 -1.61 15.79 8.51
C PRO A 42 -2.08 16.34 9.85
N ARG A 43 -1.43 15.98 10.98
CA ARG A 43 -1.75 16.55 12.28
C ARG A 43 -1.54 18.08 12.32
N ALA A 44 -0.43 18.55 11.75
CA ALA A 44 -0.14 19.98 11.69
C ALA A 44 -1.18 20.74 10.83
N ILE A 45 -1.61 20.14 9.70
CA ILE A 45 -2.68 20.67 8.85
C ILE A 45 -4.00 20.71 9.61
N LEU A 46 -4.35 19.60 10.26
CA LEU A 46 -5.57 19.44 11.04
C LEU A 46 -5.66 20.50 12.15
N ASN A 47 -4.59 20.66 12.93
CA ASN A 47 -4.50 21.66 14.01
C ASN A 47 -4.60 23.11 13.52
N ARG A 48 -4.18 23.37 12.28
CA ARG A 48 -4.15 24.75 11.74
C ARG A 48 -5.40 25.13 11.00
N PHE A 49 -5.98 24.20 10.24
CA PHE A 49 -7.06 24.51 9.29
C PHE A 49 -8.39 23.81 9.60
N GLY A 50 -8.41 22.87 10.56
CA GLY A 50 -9.61 22.13 10.93
C GLY A 50 -9.85 20.87 10.12
N SER A 51 -10.91 20.17 10.49
CA SER A 51 -11.27 18.86 9.95
C SER A 51 -11.85 18.92 8.54
N ASP A 52 -12.58 19.98 8.22
CA ASP A 52 -13.17 20.23 6.90
C ASP A 52 -12.10 20.39 5.82
N VAL A 53 -11.05 21.20 6.07
CA VAL A 53 -9.92 21.35 5.14
C VAL A 53 -9.12 20.08 5.03
N ASN A 54 -8.93 19.33 6.13
CA ASN A 54 -8.26 18.02 6.07
C ASN A 54 -9.06 17.02 5.22
N GLY A 55 -10.38 17.00 5.37
CA GLY A 55 -11.27 16.20 4.54
C GLY A 55 -11.17 16.58 3.07
N LEU A 56 -11.26 17.88 2.76
CA LEU A 56 -11.10 18.41 1.41
C LEU A 56 -9.77 17.97 0.77
N LEU A 57 -8.65 18.07 1.48
CA LEU A 57 -7.33 17.65 0.99
C LEU A 57 -7.27 16.16 0.68
N ASN A 58 -7.83 15.31 1.54
CA ASN A 58 -7.87 13.87 1.32
C ASN A 58 -8.78 13.51 0.15
N SER A 59 -9.95 14.17 0.06
CA SER A 59 -10.86 14.02 -1.08
C SER A 59 -10.18 14.38 -2.40
N ILE A 60 -9.62 15.58 -2.52
CA ILE A 60 -8.88 15.99 -3.72
C ILE A 60 -7.74 15.01 -4.06
N SER A 61 -6.97 14.58 -3.05
CA SER A 61 -5.90 13.60 -3.26
C SER A 61 -6.42 12.31 -3.87
N GLN A 62 -7.58 11.85 -3.43
CA GLN A 62 -8.17 10.60 -3.90
C GLN A 62 -8.68 10.74 -5.34
N PHE A 63 -9.35 11.85 -5.66
CA PHE A 63 -9.74 12.12 -7.05
C PHE A 63 -8.51 12.24 -7.96
N LEU A 64 -7.45 12.92 -7.55
CA LEU A 64 -6.21 13.01 -8.34
C LEU A 64 -5.53 11.64 -8.52
N GLN A 65 -5.62 10.73 -7.54
CA GLN A 65 -5.09 9.37 -7.66
C GLN A 65 -5.86 8.52 -8.69
N MET A 66 -7.12 8.82 -8.96
CA MET A 66 -7.91 8.09 -9.96
C MET A 66 -7.29 8.14 -11.36
N ILE A 67 -6.41 9.10 -11.67
CA ILE A 67 -5.65 9.11 -12.92
C ILE A 67 -4.83 7.82 -13.12
N ALA A 68 -4.48 7.10 -12.04
CA ALA A 68 -3.79 5.84 -12.11
C ALA A 68 -4.58 4.74 -12.87
N PHE A 69 -5.89 4.90 -13.07
CA PHE A 69 -6.65 4.02 -13.97
C PHE A 69 -6.04 3.99 -15.39
N LEU A 70 -5.50 5.11 -15.84
CA LEU A 70 -4.90 5.22 -17.17
C LEU A 70 -3.51 4.57 -17.28
N GLU A 71 -2.87 4.25 -16.16
CA GLU A 71 -1.60 3.49 -16.18
C GLU A 71 -1.79 2.08 -16.75
N LEU A 72 -2.96 1.48 -16.57
CA LEU A 72 -3.35 0.17 -17.12
C LEU A 72 -2.35 -0.96 -16.81
N GLY A 73 -1.58 -0.84 -15.73
CA GLY A 73 -0.53 -1.80 -15.38
C GLY A 73 0.71 -1.76 -16.29
N VAL A 74 0.80 -0.78 -17.19
CA VAL A 74 1.91 -0.66 -18.17
C VAL A 74 3.27 -0.51 -17.49
N GLY A 75 3.33 0.06 -16.29
CA GLY A 75 4.56 0.14 -15.50
C GLY A 75 5.22 -1.23 -15.26
N ALA A 76 4.44 -2.25 -14.90
CA ALA A 76 4.94 -3.61 -14.69
C ALA A 76 5.47 -4.23 -16.00
N VAL A 77 4.77 -3.99 -17.13
CA VAL A 77 5.18 -4.49 -18.45
C VAL A 77 6.47 -3.84 -18.92
N ILE A 78 6.64 -2.53 -18.73
CA ILE A 78 7.89 -1.81 -19.07
C ILE A 78 9.04 -2.36 -18.22
N ARG A 79 8.84 -2.53 -16.91
CA ARG A 79 9.85 -3.11 -16.01
C ARG A 79 10.27 -4.50 -16.47
N SER A 80 9.31 -5.37 -16.82
CA SER A 80 9.59 -6.71 -17.36
C SER A 80 10.36 -6.66 -18.68
N ALA A 81 10.01 -5.75 -19.59
CA ALA A 81 10.69 -5.59 -20.87
C ALA A 81 12.14 -5.09 -20.72
N LEU A 82 12.49 -4.43 -19.61
CA LEU A 82 13.84 -3.94 -19.32
C LEU A 82 14.78 -5.05 -18.78
N TYR A 83 14.28 -6.12 -18.16
CA TYR A 83 15.14 -7.12 -17.50
C TYR A 83 16.18 -7.75 -18.44
N LYS A 84 15.74 -8.24 -19.59
CA LYS A 84 16.63 -8.91 -20.54
C LYS A 84 17.65 -7.94 -21.16
N PRO A 85 17.26 -6.78 -21.72
CA PRO A 85 18.21 -5.82 -22.25
C PRO A 85 19.24 -5.33 -21.23
N LEU A 86 18.84 -5.14 -19.97
CA LEU A 86 19.75 -4.77 -18.88
C LEU A 86 20.75 -5.88 -18.55
N ALA A 87 20.30 -7.15 -18.53
CA ALA A 87 21.17 -8.30 -18.30
C ALA A 87 22.15 -8.52 -19.44
N ASP A 88 21.72 -8.29 -20.68
CA ASP A 88 22.55 -8.43 -21.91
C ASP A 88 23.48 -7.21 -22.13
N GLY A 89 23.33 -6.12 -21.38
CA GLY A 89 24.05 -4.85 -21.58
C GLY A 89 23.66 -4.11 -22.87
N ASP A 90 22.49 -4.42 -23.45
CA ASP A 90 22.00 -3.84 -24.72
C ASP A 90 21.40 -2.45 -24.47
N THR A 91 22.25 -1.42 -24.52
CA THR A 91 21.86 -0.02 -24.30
C THR A 91 20.88 0.51 -25.34
N VAL A 92 20.89 -0.04 -26.55
CA VAL A 92 19.97 0.36 -27.64
C VAL A 92 18.56 -0.10 -27.30
N LYS A 93 18.36 -1.39 -26.97
CA LYS A 93 17.06 -1.92 -26.58
C LYS A 93 16.54 -1.29 -25.28
N VAL A 94 17.41 -1.03 -24.30
CA VAL A 94 17.03 -0.27 -23.10
C VAL A 94 16.49 1.09 -23.50
N SER A 95 17.17 1.80 -24.41
CA SER A 95 16.74 3.13 -24.88
C SER A 95 15.40 3.07 -25.62
N GLU A 96 15.15 2.05 -26.45
CA GLU A 96 13.87 1.83 -27.14
C GLU A 96 12.71 1.60 -26.17
N VAL A 97 12.89 0.73 -25.17
CA VAL A 97 11.86 0.45 -24.15
C VAL A 97 11.55 1.71 -23.34
N LEU A 98 12.57 2.48 -22.95
CA LEU A 98 12.38 3.73 -22.23
C LEU A 98 11.70 4.80 -23.10
N ALA A 99 12.03 4.88 -24.40
CA ALA A 99 11.38 5.80 -25.33
C ALA A 99 9.88 5.48 -25.48
N SER A 100 9.54 4.18 -25.63
CA SER A 100 8.14 3.71 -25.66
C SER A 100 7.39 4.05 -24.38
N GLY A 101 7.99 3.75 -23.21
CA GLY A 101 7.42 4.08 -21.90
C GLY A 101 7.21 5.59 -21.73
N ASN A 102 8.20 6.41 -22.06
CA ASN A 102 8.08 7.86 -21.97
C ASN A 102 6.97 8.42 -22.88
N ARG A 103 6.82 7.89 -24.10
CA ARG A 103 5.74 8.30 -25.01
C ARG A 103 4.37 7.97 -24.42
N PHE A 104 4.22 6.80 -23.80
CA PHE A 104 2.98 6.39 -23.16
C PHE A 104 2.66 7.26 -21.95
N PHE A 105 3.57 7.41 -20.99
CA PHE A 105 3.31 8.17 -19.77
C PHE A 105 3.20 9.68 -19.98
N ARG A 106 3.84 10.23 -21.00
CA ARG A 106 3.62 11.64 -21.40
C ARG A 106 2.18 11.86 -21.89
N LYS A 107 1.58 10.89 -22.61
CA LYS A 107 0.17 10.98 -22.99
C LYS A 107 -0.73 10.98 -21.75
N ILE A 108 -0.45 10.13 -20.75
CA ILE A 108 -1.19 10.15 -19.47
C ILE A 108 -1.01 11.51 -18.77
N GLY A 109 0.22 12.05 -18.73
CA GLY A 109 0.46 13.38 -18.17
C GLY A 109 -0.33 14.50 -18.85
N LEU A 110 -0.50 14.43 -20.18
CA LEU A 110 -1.35 15.38 -20.91
C LEU A 110 -2.85 15.15 -20.63
N MET A 111 -3.29 13.89 -20.56
CA MET A 111 -4.66 13.57 -20.16
C MET A 111 -4.96 14.04 -18.71
N LEU A 112 -3.97 13.97 -17.82
CA LEU A 112 -4.08 14.51 -16.46
C LEU A 112 -4.37 16.02 -16.48
N VAL A 113 -3.76 16.79 -17.38
CA VAL A 113 -4.04 18.24 -17.48
C VAL A 113 -5.52 18.49 -17.80
N LEU A 114 -6.09 17.75 -18.77
CA LEU A 114 -7.51 17.84 -19.10
C LEU A 114 -8.41 17.39 -17.94
N TYR A 115 -8.02 16.30 -17.28
CA TYR A 115 -8.73 15.78 -16.10
C TYR A 115 -8.72 16.79 -14.96
N VAL A 116 -7.57 17.39 -14.65
CA VAL A 116 -7.43 18.42 -13.61
C VAL A 116 -8.27 19.66 -13.96
N ALA A 117 -8.25 20.10 -15.22
CA ALA A 117 -9.09 21.23 -15.65
C ALA A 117 -10.59 20.94 -15.43
N ALA A 118 -11.05 19.74 -15.77
CA ALA A 118 -12.41 19.30 -15.50
C ALA A 118 -12.69 19.24 -13.99
N LEU A 119 -11.76 18.68 -13.20
CA LEU A 119 -11.90 18.55 -11.76
C LEU A 119 -11.94 19.90 -11.05
N MET A 120 -11.17 20.90 -11.50
CA MET A 120 -11.20 22.27 -10.98
C MET A 120 -12.57 22.95 -11.16
N VAL A 121 -13.37 22.50 -12.12
CA VAL A 121 -14.75 23.00 -12.33
C VAL A 121 -15.76 22.14 -11.58
N ILE A 122 -15.70 20.81 -11.76
CA ILE A 122 -16.70 19.89 -11.24
C ILE A 122 -16.66 19.80 -9.71
N PHE A 123 -15.46 19.73 -9.12
CA PHE A 123 -15.32 19.51 -7.69
C PHE A 123 -15.97 20.64 -6.85
N PRO A 124 -15.64 21.93 -7.08
CA PRO A 124 -16.20 23.02 -6.29
C PRO A 124 -17.67 23.33 -6.60
N THR A 125 -18.24 22.78 -7.68
CA THR A 125 -19.63 23.07 -8.07
C THR A 125 -20.61 21.93 -7.76
N TRP A 126 -20.13 20.68 -7.75
CA TRP A 126 -20.99 19.48 -7.67
C TRP A 126 -20.64 18.56 -6.51
N ILE A 127 -19.41 18.61 -6.02
CA ILE A 127 -18.95 17.70 -4.96
C ILE A 127 -18.93 18.43 -3.62
N ASP A 128 -18.39 19.65 -3.60
CA ASP A 128 -18.32 20.45 -2.39
C ASP A 128 -18.38 21.95 -2.74
N ASP A 129 -19.45 22.61 -2.35
CA ASP A 129 -19.70 24.04 -2.53
C ASP A 129 -19.46 24.87 -1.26
N THR A 130 -19.06 24.24 -0.16
CA THR A 130 -18.81 24.92 1.14
C THR A 130 -17.60 25.84 1.09
N PHE A 131 -16.58 25.46 0.32
CA PHE A 131 -15.39 26.28 0.07
C PHE A 131 -15.55 27.04 -1.25
N GLY A 132 -15.32 28.31 -1.30
CA GLY A 132 -15.46 29.10 -2.52
C GLY A 132 -14.67 28.53 -3.71
N PHE A 133 -15.22 28.65 -4.92
CA PHE A 133 -14.67 28.09 -6.17
C PHE A 133 -13.17 28.30 -6.34
N THR A 134 -12.68 29.53 -6.15
CA THR A 134 -11.26 29.88 -6.31
C THR A 134 -10.37 29.15 -5.30
N TYR A 135 -10.86 28.96 -4.07
CA TYR A 135 -10.12 28.27 -3.01
C TYR A 135 -9.87 26.81 -3.39
N VAL A 136 -10.90 26.10 -3.80
CA VAL A 136 -10.82 24.68 -4.18
C VAL A 136 -10.04 24.50 -5.48
N ALA A 137 -10.31 25.32 -6.50
CA ALA A 137 -9.62 25.22 -7.79
C ALA A 137 -8.10 25.46 -7.66
N THR A 138 -7.68 26.47 -6.88
CA THR A 138 -6.25 26.75 -6.63
C THR A 138 -5.59 25.62 -5.84
N LEU A 139 -6.32 24.98 -4.92
CA LEU A 139 -5.83 23.83 -4.15
C LEU A 139 -5.65 22.59 -5.02
N ILE A 140 -6.63 22.29 -5.89
CA ILE A 140 -6.52 21.20 -6.88
C ILE A 140 -5.32 21.43 -7.79
N PHE A 141 -5.14 22.66 -8.30
CA PHE A 141 -3.97 23.01 -9.11
C PHE A 141 -2.67 22.76 -8.36
N ALA A 142 -2.54 23.32 -7.13
CA ALA A 142 -1.32 23.17 -6.32
C ALA A 142 -0.95 21.70 -6.07
N MET A 143 -1.95 20.84 -5.83
CA MET A 143 -1.73 19.41 -5.59
C MET A 143 -1.45 18.64 -6.88
N SER A 144 -2.05 19.01 -8.01
CA SER A 144 -1.92 18.30 -9.28
C SER A 144 -0.51 18.38 -9.89
N VAL A 145 0.27 19.40 -9.58
CA VAL A 145 1.63 19.61 -10.09
C VAL A 145 2.54 18.42 -9.78
N SER A 146 2.44 17.84 -8.57
CA SER A 146 3.23 16.67 -8.18
C SER A 146 2.83 15.43 -8.98
N TYR A 147 1.54 15.21 -9.23
CA TYR A 147 1.03 14.11 -10.06
C TYR A 147 1.46 14.26 -11.51
N PHE A 148 1.32 15.46 -12.09
CA PHE A 148 1.80 15.74 -13.45
C PHE A 148 3.30 15.43 -13.59
N THR A 149 4.10 15.89 -12.65
CA THR A 149 5.54 15.67 -12.63
C THR A 149 5.91 14.20 -12.58
N ARG A 150 5.21 13.43 -11.77
CA ARG A 150 5.40 11.98 -11.66
C ARG A 150 5.18 11.30 -13.02
N TYR A 151 4.05 11.55 -13.67
CA TYR A 151 3.71 10.90 -14.93
C TYR A 151 4.54 11.39 -16.11
N TYR A 152 4.75 12.68 -16.23
CA TYR A 152 5.40 13.26 -17.38
C TYR A 152 6.93 13.10 -17.38
N PHE A 153 7.56 13.14 -16.22
CA PHE A 153 9.01 13.17 -16.08
C PHE A 153 9.61 11.99 -15.31
N GLY A 154 8.92 11.43 -14.30
CA GLY A 154 9.54 10.64 -13.25
C GLY A 154 9.38 9.13 -13.37
N LEU A 155 8.23 8.66 -13.85
CA LEU A 155 7.83 7.26 -13.68
C LEU A 155 8.75 6.28 -14.43
N VAL A 156 9.13 6.59 -15.67
CA VAL A 156 9.96 5.69 -16.50
C VAL A 156 11.38 5.58 -15.98
N ASP A 157 11.93 6.68 -15.46
CA ASP A 157 13.27 6.70 -14.86
C ASP A 157 13.30 5.84 -13.57
N ARG A 158 12.23 5.87 -12.80
CA ARG A 158 12.03 4.98 -11.63
C ARG A 158 11.98 3.52 -12.05
N LEU A 159 11.16 3.17 -13.06
CA LEU A 159 11.04 1.80 -13.56
C LEU A 159 12.37 1.22 -14.04
N LEU A 160 13.24 2.04 -14.64
CA LEU A 160 14.59 1.62 -15.03
C LEU A 160 15.43 1.23 -13.81
N LEU A 161 15.45 2.09 -12.77
CA LEU A 161 16.23 1.82 -11.55
C LEU A 161 15.69 0.60 -10.78
N ASP A 162 14.37 0.43 -10.75
CA ASP A 162 13.74 -0.75 -10.18
C ASP A 162 14.11 -2.04 -10.94
N ALA A 163 14.12 -1.98 -12.29
CA ALA A 163 14.50 -3.11 -13.14
C ALA A 163 15.99 -3.49 -13.00
N ASP A 164 16.89 -2.52 -12.82
CA ASP A 164 18.32 -2.75 -12.58
C ASP A 164 18.66 -3.06 -11.12
N GLN A 165 17.67 -3.40 -10.29
CA GLN A 165 17.86 -3.69 -8.87
C GLN A 165 18.53 -2.54 -8.10
N LYS A 166 18.30 -1.31 -8.51
CA LYS A 166 18.79 -0.08 -7.87
C LYS A 166 17.65 0.74 -7.25
N ALA A 167 16.58 0.07 -6.81
CA ALA A 167 15.46 0.69 -6.12
C ALA A 167 15.90 1.48 -4.87
N TYR A 168 17.01 1.08 -4.23
CA TYR A 168 17.57 1.82 -3.09
C TYR A 168 17.90 3.29 -3.40
N ILE A 169 18.28 3.62 -4.63
CA ILE A 169 18.51 5.02 -5.05
C ILE A 169 17.20 5.81 -5.01
N VAL A 170 16.14 5.22 -5.56
CA VAL A 170 14.79 5.82 -5.55
C VAL A 170 14.29 5.98 -4.12
N ASN A 171 14.45 4.95 -3.30
CA ASN A 171 14.05 4.96 -1.89
C ASN A 171 14.77 6.07 -1.10
N LEU A 172 16.07 6.27 -1.32
CA LEU A 172 16.84 7.34 -0.68
C LEU A 172 16.39 8.74 -1.12
N ILE A 173 16.12 8.93 -2.42
CA ILE A 173 15.58 10.18 -2.96
C ILE A 173 14.19 10.47 -2.39
N ASP A 174 13.32 9.46 -2.36
CA ASP A 174 11.98 9.57 -1.81
C ASP A 174 12.03 9.90 -0.30
N MET A 175 12.88 9.22 0.46
CA MET A 175 13.06 9.47 1.89
C MET A 175 13.58 10.89 2.16
N ALA A 176 14.64 11.31 1.48
CA ALA A 176 15.22 12.65 1.66
C ALA A 176 14.21 13.75 1.30
N THR A 177 13.50 13.62 0.18
CA THR A 177 12.49 14.60 -0.24
C THR A 177 11.28 14.61 0.68
N LEU A 178 10.89 13.46 1.24
CA LEU A 178 9.76 13.35 2.16
C LEU A 178 10.07 14.02 3.51
N VAL A 179 11.24 13.75 4.06
CA VAL A 179 11.70 14.42 5.31
C VAL A 179 11.81 15.93 5.09
N PHE A 180 12.47 16.35 4.01
CA PHE A 180 12.59 17.77 3.67
C PHE A 180 11.22 18.44 3.50
N ASN A 181 10.29 17.78 2.79
CA ASN A 181 8.92 18.26 2.66
C ASN A 181 8.23 18.41 4.01
N THR A 182 8.34 17.40 4.86
CA THR A 182 7.66 17.42 6.18
C THR A 182 8.17 18.55 7.05
N VAL A 183 9.49 18.72 7.15
CA VAL A 183 10.11 19.79 7.95
C VAL A 183 9.75 21.15 7.37
N PHE A 184 9.93 21.36 6.06
CA PHE A 184 9.71 22.65 5.44
C PHE A 184 8.23 23.07 5.46
N CYS A 185 7.31 22.16 5.16
CA CYS A 185 5.88 22.42 5.22
C CYS A 185 5.41 22.65 6.67
N TYR A 186 5.97 21.95 7.64
CA TYR A 186 5.70 22.22 9.07
C TYR A 186 6.11 23.64 9.46
N CYS A 187 7.30 24.10 9.02
CA CYS A 187 7.74 25.48 9.23
C CYS A 187 6.80 26.51 8.58
N LEU A 188 6.33 26.25 7.34
CA LEU A 188 5.37 27.14 6.67
C LEU A 188 4.05 27.21 7.42
N LEU A 189 3.56 26.08 7.94
CA LEU A 189 2.35 26.06 8.77
C LEU A 189 2.53 26.86 10.05
N TYR A 190 3.67 26.72 10.71
CA TYR A 190 4.01 27.48 11.91
C TYR A 190 4.07 28.99 11.65
N LEU A 191 4.64 29.41 10.50
CA LEU A 191 4.73 30.79 10.05
C LEU A 191 3.39 31.39 9.58
N GLY A 192 2.32 30.58 9.51
CA GLY A 192 0.99 31.08 9.20
C GLY A 192 0.63 31.12 7.72
N PHE A 193 1.38 30.48 6.84
CA PHE A 193 1.05 30.38 5.41
C PHE A 193 -0.23 29.60 5.14
N SER A 194 -0.90 29.90 4.01
CA SER A 194 -2.11 29.22 3.59
C SER A 194 -1.84 27.77 3.15
N VAL A 195 -2.88 26.94 3.17
CA VAL A 195 -2.80 25.52 2.75
C VAL A 195 -2.40 25.39 1.28
N GLN A 196 -2.80 26.32 0.42
CA GLN A 196 -2.41 26.35 -1.00
C GLN A 196 -0.89 26.49 -1.15
N VAL A 197 -0.29 27.41 -0.40
CA VAL A 197 1.18 27.62 -0.40
C VAL A 197 1.88 26.34 0.08
N VAL A 198 1.41 25.74 1.17
CA VAL A 198 1.98 24.50 1.71
C VAL A 198 1.90 23.37 0.67
N LYS A 199 0.76 23.20 -0.01
CA LYS A 199 0.59 22.13 -1.03
C LYS A 199 1.37 22.42 -2.31
N LEU A 200 1.48 23.67 -2.73
CA LEU A 200 2.33 24.05 -3.85
C LEU A 200 3.81 23.81 -3.54
N THR A 201 4.23 24.12 -2.33
CA THR A 201 5.59 23.84 -1.85
C THR A 201 5.87 22.33 -1.82
N THR A 202 4.93 21.50 -1.34
CA THR A 202 5.02 20.04 -1.43
C THR A 202 5.24 19.59 -2.87
N SER A 203 4.45 20.11 -3.80
CA SER A 203 4.58 19.80 -5.22
C SER A 203 5.93 20.24 -5.78
N GLY A 204 6.42 21.41 -5.39
CA GLY A 204 7.75 21.92 -5.76
C GLY A 204 8.89 21.04 -5.24
N ILE A 205 8.81 20.60 -3.99
CA ILE A 205 9.83 19.69 -3.39
C ILE A 205 9.81 18.33 -4.11
N PHE A 206 8.63 17.80 -4.43
CA PHE A 206 8.53 16.50 -5.12
C PHE A 206 8.97 16.55 -6.59
N LEU A 207 9.09 17.75 -7.19
CA LEU A 207 9.79 17.93 -8.47
C LEU A 207 11.27 17.50 -8.41
N LEU A 208 11.90 17.58 -7.23
CA LEU A 208 13.28 17.14 -7.06
C LEU A 208 13.46 15.64 -7.30
N ARG A 209 12.44 14.81 -7.07
CA ARG A 209 12.51 13.35 -7.25
C ARG A 209 12.91 12.94 -8.68
N PRO A 210 12.17 13.31 -9.72
CA PRO A 210 12.56 12.98 -11.10
C PRO A 210 13.84 13.70 -11.53
N ILE A 211 14.14 14.89 -11.02
CA ILE A 211 15.37 15.62 -11.33
C ILE A 211 16.57 14.84 -10.82
N LEU A 212 16.59 14.46 -9.54
CA LEU A 212 17.68 13.71 -8.92
C LEU A 212 17.83 12.32 -9.54
N ALA A 213 16.74 11.60 -9.77
CA ALA A 213 16.77 10.31 -10.48
C ALA A 213 17.36 10.46 -11.89
N ARG A 214 16.99 11.50 -12.62
CA ARG A 214 17.51 11.79 -13.96
C ARG A 214 18.98 12.16 -13.96
N ILE A 215 19.46 12.93 -12.99
CA ILE A 215 20.89 13.25 -12.83
C ILE A 215 21.68 11.97 -12.58
N TYR A 216 21.20 11.09 -11.70
CA TYR A 216 21.82 9.80 -11.43
C TYR A 216 21.90 8.93 -12.69
N ILE A 217 20.79 8.82 -13.44
CA ILE A 217 20.72 8.02 -14.66
C ILE A 217 21.68 8.57 -15.73
N ARG A 218 21.71 9.87 -15.94
CA ARG A 218 22.64 10.50 -16.93
C ARG A 218 24.10 10.22 -16.61
N LYS A 219 24.45 10.11 -15.32
CA LYS A 219 25.83 9.85 -14.90
C LYS A 219 26.22 8.36 -15.03
N ASN A 220 25.27 7.44 -14.89
CA ASN A 220 25.55 6.01 -14.74
C ASN A 220 25.08 5.15 -15.92
N TYR A 221 24.29 5.71 -16.86
CA TYR A 221 23.75 4.97 -17.99
C TYR A 221 23.94 5.71 -19.31
N GLN A 222 24.25 4.96 -20.36
CA GLN A 222 24.30 5.46 -21.74
C GLN A 222 22.94 5.23 -22.40
N ILE A 223 22.03 6.21 -22.33
CA ILE A 223 20.65 6.11 -22.82
C ILE A 223 20.40 7.19 -23.85
N ASP A 224 20.02 6.79 -25.06
CA ASP A 224 19.51 7.70 -26.08
C ASP A 224 17.97 7.87 -25.88
N ARG A 225 17.58 9.01 -25.33
CA ARG A 225 16.16 9.35 -25.11
C ARG A 225 15.39 9.77 -26.36
N LYS A 226 16.11 10.00 -27.48
CA LYS A 226 15.52 10.34 -28.77
C LYS A 226 15.44 9.14 -29.70
N CYS A 227 15.82 7.95 -29.22
CA CYS A 227 15.80 6.71 -29.99
C CYS A 227 14.43 6.49 -30.63
N GLN A 228 14.45 6.15 -31.91
CA GLN A 228 13.27 5.76 -32.67
C GLN A 228 13.24 4.24 -32.78
N TYR A 229 12.07 3.66 -32.61
CA TYR A 229 11.86 2.22 -32.79
C TYR A 229 10.85 1.96 -33.89
N THR A 230 11.09 0.94 -34.70
CA THR A 230 10.22 0.54 -35.82
C THR A 230 9.00 -0.26 -35.32
N LYS A 231 9.20 -1.12 -34.34
CA LYS A 231 8.14 -1.92 -33.68
C LYS A 231 8.12 -1.57 -32.19
N ASP A 232 6.93 -1.40 -31.62
CA ASP A 232 6.81 -1.07 -30.19
C ASP A 232 7.43 -2.19 -29.34
N PRO A 233 8.52 -1.93 -28.57
CA PRO A 233 9.19 -2.95 -27.78
C PRO A 233 8.34 -3.43 -26.59
N VAL A 234 7.21 -2.78 -26.32
CA VAL A 234 6.30 -3.09 -25.21
C VAL A 234 4.94 -3.54 -25.75
N GLU A 235 4.90 -4.77 -26.30
CA GLU A 235 3.71 -5.29 -27.00
C GLU A 235 2.52 -5.63 -26.08
N GLN A 236 2.74 -6.04 -24.82
CA GLN A 236 1.71 -6.61 -23.95
C GLN A 236 1.06 -5.59 -22.99
N LYS A 237 0.88 -4.34 -23.41
CA LYS A 237 0.31 -3.27 -22.54
C LYS A 237 -1.11 -3.52 -22.04
N LYS A 238 -1.83 -4.51 -22.61
CA LYS A 238 -3.26 -4.73 -22.34
C LYS A 238 -3.57 -5.86 -21.35
N ASN A 239 -2.58 -6.65 -20.93
CA ASN A 239 -2.80 -7.77 -20.03
C ASN A 239 -2.90 -7.29 -18.57
N GLY A 240 -3.96 -7.70 -17.85
CA GLY A 240 -4.17 -7.34 -16.45
C GLY A 240 -4.86 -5.98 -16.20
N ILE A 241 -5.28 -5.26 -17.25
CA ILE A 241 -5.94 -3.95 -17.13
C ILE A 241 -7.13 -4.00 -16.17
N ALA A 242 -8.02 -4.96 -16.34
CA ALA A 242 -9.24 -5.06 -15.55
C ALA A 242 -8.96 -5.30 -14.06
N GLN A 243 -7.96 -6.15 -13.75
CA GLN A 243 -7.53 -6.39 -12.37
C GLN A 243 -6.91 -5.13 -11.75
N HIS A 244 -6.09 -4.40 -12.52
CA HIS A 244 -5.46 -3.15 -12.06
C HIS A 244 -6.52 -2.07 -11.77
N ILE A 245 -7.46 -1.87 -12.67
CA ILE A 245 -8.57 -0.93 -12.48
C ILE A 245 -9.39 -1.31 -11.25
N ALA A 246 -9.77 -2.58 -11.11
CA ALA A 246 -10.55 -3.04 -9.97
C ALA A 246 -9.81 -2.86 -8.64
N ALA A 247 -8.49 -3.06 -8.61
CA ALA A 247 -7.67 -2.81 -7.43
C ALA A 247 -7.67 -1.31 -7.05
N ILE A 248 -7.53 -0.40 -8.02
CA ILE A 248 -7.58 1.04 -7.76
C ILE A 248 -8.98 1.46 -7.28
N VAL A 249 -10.05 0.92 -7.89
CA VAL A 249 -11.42 1.16 -7.42
C VAL A 249 -11.55 0.78 -5.96
N LEU A 250 -11.12 -0.41 -5.57
CA LEU A 250 -11.17 -0.89 -4.19
C LEU A 250 -10.40 0.02 -3.21
N ASP A 251 -9.23 0.50 -3.60
CA ASP A 251 -8.40 1.36 -2.74
C ASP A 251 -8.91 2.82 -2.66
N SER A 252 -9.73 3.26 -3.63
CA SER A 252 -10.17 4.66 -3.75
C SER A 252 -11.65 4.90 -3.42
N THR A 253 -12.48 3.87 -3.45
CA THR A 253 -13.94 3.98 -3.38
C THR A 253 -14.42 4.67 -2.12
N ASP A 254 -13.88 4.32 -0.96
CA ASP A 254 -14.39 4.75 0.34
C ASP A 254 -14.38 6.27 0.49
N ILE A 255 -13.24 6.91 0.23
CA ILE A 255 -13.11 8.37 0.31
C ILE A 255 -13.94 9.06 -0.77
N VAL A 256 -13.98 8.51 -1.99
CA VAL A 256 -14.78 9.07 -3.08
C VAL A 256 -16.29 9.01 -2.75
N VAL A 257 -16.76 7.88 -2.22
CA VAL A 257 -18.16 7.73 -1.82
C VAL A 257 -18.52 8.70 -0.68
N LEU A 258 -17.65 8.82 0.33
CA LEU A 258 -17.84 9.79 1.42
C LEU A 258 -17.84 11.22 0.90
N SER A 259 -16.95 11.57 -0.03
CA SER A 259 -16.88 12.94 -0.60
C SER A 259 -18.12 13.33 -1.40
N VAL A 260 -18.75 12.35 -2.08
CA VAL A 260 -19.91 12.61 -2.96
C VAL A 260 -21.25 12.48 -2.22
N PHE A 261 -21.35 11.58 -1.24
CA PHE A 261 -22.61 11.20 -0.59
C PHE A 261 -22.68 11.55 0.89
N SER A 262 -21.61 12.10 1.48
CA SER A 262 -21.53 12.57 2.86
C SER A 262 -20.97 14.00 2.90
N ASP A 263 -20.03 14.29 3.79
CA ASP A 263 -19.40 15.60 3.95
C ASP A 263 -17.87 15.49 4.15
N MET A 264 -17.19 16.63 4.11
CA MET A 264 -15.73 16.67 4.27
C MET A 264 -15.28 16.33 5.70
N TYR A 265 -16.13 16.50 6.69
CA TYR A 265 -15.85 16.10 8.07
C TYR A 265 -15.76 14.57 8.18
N ALA A 266 -16.71 13.85 7.57
CA ALA A 266 -16.66 12.37 7.51
C ALA A 266 -15.40 11.87 6.78
N VAL A 267 -15.00 12.53 5.68
CA VAL A 267 -13.74 12.23 4.99
C VAL A 267 -12.53 12.47 5.89
N SER A 268 -12.55 13.52 6.72
CA SER A 268 -11.48 13.80 7.67
C SER A 268 -11.38 12.71 8.73
N VAL A 269 -12.50 12.33 9.35
CA VAL A 269 -12.55 11.23 10.33
C VAL A 269 -12.02 9.95 9.71
N TYR A 270 -12.56 9.55 8.55
CA TYR A 270 -12.12 8.37 7.81
C TYR A 270 -10.61 8.38 7.58
N SER A 271 -10.06 9.50 7.11
CA SER A 271 -8.65 9.61 6.73
C SER A 271 -7.70 9.49 7.93
N VAL A 272 -8.09 9.97 9.12
CA VAL A 272 -7.29 9.83 10.35
C VAL A 272 -7.19 8.35 10.75
N TYR A 273 -8.29 7.60 10.71
CA TYR A 273 -8.27 6.17 10.95
C TYR A 273 -7.49 5.42 9.87
N LEU A 274 -7.63 5.85 8.60
CA LEU A 274 -6.95 5.24 7.46
C LEU A 274 -5.43 5.34 7.57
N ILE A 275 -4.86 6.41 8.12
CA ILE A 275 -3.42 6.53 8.34
C ILE A 275 -2.90 5.35 9.16
N VAL A 276 -3.59 4.98 10.22
CA VAL A 276 -3.21 3.86 11.10
C VAL A 276 -3.31 2.53 10.36
N VAL A 277 -4.48 2.20 9.83
CA VAL A 277 -4.72 0.89 9.21
C VAL A 277 -3.93 0.68 7.91
N SER A 278 -3.66 1.75 7.14
CA SER A 278 -2.81 1.66 5.94
C SER A 278 -1.34 1.46 6.28
N GLY A 279 -0.85 2.05 7.38
CA GLY A 279 0.49 1.78 7.91
C GLY A 279 0.69 0.30 8.21
N ILE A 280 -0.29 -0.32 8.87
CA ILE A 280 -0.31 -1.75 9.17
C ILE A 280 -0.34 -2.62 7.91
N LYS A 281 -1.25 -2.31 6.97
CA LYS A 281 -1.31 -2.97 5.65
C LYS A 281 0.07 -3.00 5.00
N SER A 282 0.76 -1.87 5.00
CA SER A 282 2.07 -1.72 4.39
C SER A 282 3.15 -2.57 5.07
N LEU A 283 3.11 -2.72 6.40
CA LEU A 283 4.01 -3.61 7.15
C LEU A 283 3.82 -5.07 6.73
N VAL A 284 2.58 -5.56 6.68
CA VAL A 284 2.28 -6.94 6.27
C VAL A 284 2.71 -7.17 4.81
N LEU A 285 2.43 -6.23 3.92
CA LEU A 285 2.86 -6.32 2.52
C LEU A 285 4.38 -6.39 2.37
N SER A 286 5.14 -5.65 3.19
CA SER A 286 6.61 -5.66 3.12
C SER A 286 7.22 -7.01 3.48
N LEU A 287 6.59 -7.75 4.39
CA LEU A 287 7.03 -9.10 4.77
C LEU A 287 6.79 -10.13 3.67
N LEU A 288 5.80 -9.92 2.82
CA LEU A 288 5.48 -10.80 1.68
C LEU A 288 6.30 -10.52 0.42
N GLY A 289 7.14 -9.49 0.42
CA GLY A 289 7.85 -9.02 -0.78
C GLY A 289 8.74 -10.05 -1.49
N GLY A 290 9.16 -11.13 -0.81
CA GLY A 290 9.92 -12.23 -1.41
C GLY A 290 9.10 -13.51 -1.66
N VAL A 291 7.93 -13.63 -1.07
CA VAL A 291 7.12 -14.85 -1.06
C VAL A 291 6.61 -15.20 -2.46
N GLY A 292 6.13 -14.21 -3.21
CA GLY A 292 5.65 -14.42 -4.58
C GLY A 292 6.72 -14.99 -5.50
N SER A 293 7.99 -14.56 -5.36
CA SER A 293 9.11 -15.11 -6.13
C SER A 293 9.41 -16.56 -5.77
N LEU A 294 9.37 -16.91 -4.48
CA LEU A 294 9.56 -18.28 -4.01
C LEU A 294 8.44 -19.21 -4.53
N PHE A 295 7.19 -18.78 -4.42
CA PHE A 295 6.05 -19.55 -4.94
C PHE A 295 6.16 -19.73 -6.46
N GLY A 296 6.58 -18.71 -7.20
CA GLY A 296 6.77 -18.77 -8.65
C GLY A 296 7.87 -19.75 -9.06
N GLU A 297 8.99 -19.80 -8.33
CA GLU A 297 10.07 -20.76 -8.57
C GLU A 297 9.61 -22.19 -8.34
N LEU A 298 8.99 -22.48 -7.18
CA LEU A 298 8.51 -23.82 -6.83
C LEU A 298 7.39 -24.29 -7.77
N TRP A 299 6.51 -23.36 -8.18
CA TRP A 299 5.47 -23.63 -9.17
C TRP A 299 6.05 -24.01 -10.53
N ALA A 300 7.03 -23.26 -11.02
CA ALA A 300 7.70 -23.49 -12.30
C ALA A 300 8.48 -24.82 -12.30
N LYS A 301 9.13 -25.17 -11.19
CA LYS A 301 9.84 -26.44 -11.00
C LYS A 301 8.94 -27.63 -10.74
N GLN A 302 7.63 -27.42 -10.58
CA GLN A 302 6.63 -28.45 -10.23
C GLN A 302 6.89 -29.14 -8.87
N GLU A 303 7.58 -28.48 -7.94
CA GLU A 303 7.90 -28.97 -6.60
C GLU A 303 6.68 -28.80 -5.67
N ARG A 304 5.64 -29.61 -5.87
CA ARG A 304 4.33 -29.45 -5.24
C ARG A 304 4.32 -29.64 -3.74
N GLU A 305 5.09 -30.57 -3.21
CA GLU A 305 5.17 -30.85 -1.76
C GLU A 305 5.84 -29.67 -1.03
N GLU A 306 6.96 -29.21 -1.57
CA GLU A 306 7.66 -28.03 -1.05
C GLU A 306 6.77 -26.78 -1.11
N LEU A 307 6.10 -26.55 -2.23
CA LEU A 307 5.18 -25.44 -2.41
C LEU A 307 4.06 -25.46 -1.35
N ASN A 308 3.43 -26.62 -1.11
CA ASN A 308 2.40 -26.77 -0.09
C ASN A 308 2.94 -26.47 1.31
N ARG A 309 4.15 -26.92 1.61
CA ARG A 309 4.80 -26.66 2.89
C ARG A 309 5.09 -25.17 3.10
N TYR A 310 5.69 -24.51 2.10
CA TYR A 310 5.99 -23.08 2.19
C TYR A 310 4.72 -22.22 2.17
N PHE A 311 3.69 -22.63 1.42
CA PHE A 311 2.41 -21.94 1.42
C PHE A 311 1.76 -22.00 2.81
N GLY A 312 1.65 -23.20 3.42
CA GLY A 312 1.08 -23.37 4.75
C GLY A 312 1.86 -22.61 5.83
N PHE A 313 3.20 -22.56 5.73
CA PHE A 313 4.04 -21.77 6.64
C PHE A 313 3.81 -20.26 6.47
N THR A 314 3.72 -19.78 5.23
CA THR A 314 3.43 -18.38 4.93
C THR A 314 2.03 -17.97 5.45
N GLU A 315 1.03 -18.80 5.21
CA GLU A 315 -0.33 -18.60 5.68
C GLU A 315 -0.34 -18.51 7.21
N TRP A 316 0.27 -19.45 7.90
CA TRP A 316 0.37 -19.46 9.37
C TRP A 316 1.04 -18.19 9.93
N ILE A 317 2.15 -17.73 9.33
CA ILE A 317 2.81 -16.47 9.74
C ILE A 317 1.88 -15.27 9.51
N VAL A 318 1.25 -15.19 8.33
CA VAL A 318 0.37 -14.06 7.98
C VAL A 318 -0.85 -14.02 8.90
N HIS A 319 -1.44 -15.17 9.25
CA HIS A 319 -2.54 -15.25 10.20
C HIS A 319 -2.11 -14.77 11.59
N GLY A 320 -1.02 -15.32 12.14
CA GLY A 320 -0.50 -14.93 13.45
C GLY A 320 -0.17 -13.44 13.55
N LEU A 321 0.51 -12.90 12.53
CA LEU A 321 0.83 -11.48 12.47
C LEU A 321 -0.42 -10.61 12.30
N SER A 322 -1.34 -11.01 11.42
CA SER A 322 -2.58 -10.26 11.18
C SER A 322 -3.46 -10.21 12.43
N LEU A 323 -3.54 -11.30 13.18
CA LEU A 323 -4.25 -11.34 14.47
C LEU A 323 -3.59 -10.45 15.51
N PHE A 324 -2.27 -10.53 15.64
CA PHE A 324 -1.52 -9.66 16.57
C PHE A 324 -1.80 -8.19 16.26
N VAL A 325 -1.62 -7.81 15.01
CA VAL A 325 -1.79 -6.42 14.57
C VAL A 325 -3.26 -5.98 14.73
N TRP A 326 -4.22 -6.83 14.35
CA TRP A 326 -5.64 -6.52 14.50
C TRP A 326 -6.03 -6.30 15.96
N CYS A 327 -5.66 -7.22 16.87
CA CYS A 327 -5.98 -7.12 18.27
C CYS A 327 -5.37 -5.87 18.93
N CYS A 328 -4.08 -5.56 18.60
CA CYS A 328 -3.44 -4.34 19.05
C CYS A 328 -4.17 -3.11 18.53
N THR A 329 -4.44 -3.05 17.23
CA THR A 329 -5.06 -1.89 16.60
C THR A 329 -6.48 -1.68 17.12
N TYR A 330 -7.28 -2.74 17.23
CA TYR A 330 -8.63 -2.67 17.76
C TYR A 330 -8.69 -2.01 19.15
N LYS A 331 -7.74 -2.33 20.02
CA LYS A 331 -7.66 -1.77 21.38
C LYS A 331 -7.08 -0.35 21.42
N LEU A 332 -6.18 -0.01 20.49
CA LEU A 332 -5.34 1.17 20.58
C LEU A 332 -5.75 2.31 19.64
N ILE A 333 -6.52 2.01 18.58
CA ILE A 333 -6.81 2.99 17.52
C ILE A 333 -7.67 4.15 18.00
N VAL A 334 -8.73 3.89 18.76
CA VAL A 334 -9.59 4.96 19.29
C VAL A 334 -8.85 5.84 20.30
N PRO A 335 -8.18 5.31 21.34
CA PRO A 335 -7.33 6.12 22.20
C PRO A 335 -6.26 6.91 21.46
N PHE A 336 -5.61 6.31 20.43
CA PHE A 336 -4.65 7.00 19.59
C PHE A 336 -5.28 8.18 18.86
N VAL A 337 -6.40 7.96 18.19
CA VAL A 337 -7.10 8.98 17.40
C VAL A 337 -7.53 10.14 18.30
N LEU A 338 -8.04 9.87 19.50
CA LEU A 338 -8.43 10.91 20.45
C LEU A 338 -7.26 11.78 20.90
N ILE A 339 -6.09 11.18 21.19
CA ILE A 339 -4.87 11.94 21.54
C ILE A 339 -4.34 12.68 20.30
N TYR A 340 -4.43 12.07 19.13
CA TYR A 340 -3.97 12.67 17.87
C TYR A 340 -4.78 13.92 17.51
N THR A 341 -6.08 13.91 17.81
CA THR A 341 -7.05 14.96 17.49
C THR A 341 -7.49 15.78 18.72
N GLU A 342 -6.76 15.75 19.84
CA GLU A 342 -7.13 16.31 21.15
C GLU A 342 -7.57 17.80 21.08
N HIS A 343 -6.99 18.59 20.15
CA HIS A 343 -7.31 20.01 20.00
C HIS A 343 -8.42 20.30 18.96
N MET A 344 -9.06 19.24 18.41
CA MET A 344 -10.12 19.36 17.44
C MET A 344 -11.47 19.31 18.13
N GLY A 345 -12.19 20.42 18.12
CA GLY A 345 -13.55 20.51 18.68
C GLY A 345 -14.65 20.59 17.62
N ASP A 346 -14.27 20.57 16.35
CA ASP A 346 -15.17 20.75 15.20
C ASP A 346 -15.90 19.47 14.78
N VAL A 347 -15.33 18.30 15.09
CA VAL A 347 -15.90 16.97 14.76
C VAL A 347 -15.63 15.97 15.88
N ASN A 348 -16.55 15.04 16.04
CA ASN A 348 -16.35 13.89 16.93
C ASN A 348 -15.52 12.81 16.24
N TYR A 349 -14.27 12.61 16.69
CA TYR A 349 -13.38 11.54 16.23
C TYR A 349 -13.54 10.25 17.02
N ASN A 350 -14.41 10.21 18.07
CA ASN A 350 -14.65 9.01 18.85
C ASN A 350 -15.65 8.08 18.16
N GLU A 351 -15.15 7.26 17.23
CA GLU A 351 -15.95 6.37 16.39
C GLU A 351 -15.57 4.88 16.61
N PRO A 352 -15.89 4.28 17.79
CA PRO A 352 -15.43 2.93 18.12
C PRO A 352 -16.01 1.84 17.23
N VAL A 353 -17.26 1.99 16.77
CA VAL A 353 -17.88 1.03 15.85
C VAL A 353 -17.21 1.08 14.48
N PHE A 354 -17.00 2.27 13.95
CA PHE A 354 -16.26 2.46 12.70
C PHE A 354 -14.82 1.92 12.80
N ALA A 355 -14.14 2.21 13.93
CA ALA A 355 -12.80 1.69 14.22
C ALA A 355 -12.74 0.15 14.15
N ALA A 356 -13.69 -0.53 14.79
CA ALA A 356 -13.78 -2.00 14.77
C ALA A 356 -13.98 -2.52 13.34
N LEU A 357 -14.86 -1.91 12.58
CA LEU A 357 -15.18 -2.32 11.21
C LEU A 357 -14.00 -2.09 10.25
N ILE A 358 -13.35 -0.92 10.30
CA ILE A 358 -12.23 -0.62 9.41
C ILE A 358 -11.02 -1.52 9.73
N CYS A 359 -10.72 -1.76 11.01
CA CYS A 359 -9.70 -2.73 11.41
C CYS A 359 -10.00 -4.13 10.87
N THR A 360 -11.27 -4.57 10.94
CA THR A 360 -11.70 -5.88 10.43
C THR A 360 -11.56 -5.95 8.90
N ALA A 361 -11.92 -4.90 8.17
CA ALA A 361 -11.72 -4.84 6.72
C ALA A 361 -10.25 -5.04 6.33
N TYR A 362 -9.33 -4.38 7.06
CA TYR A 362 -7.90 -4.45 6.76
C TYR A 362 -7.24 -5.76 7.21
N VAL A 363 -7.74 -6.44 8.25
CA VAL A 363 -7.26 -7.80 8.56
C VAL A 363 -7.71 -8.80 7.50
N LEU A 364 -8.95 -8.72 7.03
CA LEU A 364 -9.43 -9.54 5.91
C LEU A 364 -8.59 -9.31 4.63
N TYR A 365 -8.21 -8.05 4.37
CA TYR A 365 -7.25 -7.72 3.32
C TYR A 365 -5.92 -8.45 3.52
N CYS A 366 -5.36 -8.47 4.73
CA CYS A 366 -4.09 -9.15 5.02
C CYS A 366 -4.21 -10.68 4.88
N LEU A 367 -5.28 -11.28 5.39
CA LEU A 367 -5.50 -12.72 5.35
C LEU A 367 -5.63 -13.28 3.91
N ARG A 368 -6.09 -12.48 2.95
CA ARG A 368 -6.17 -12.90 1.55
C ARG A 368 -4.83 -12.89 0.80
N LEU A 369 -3.80 -12.19 1.36
CA LEU A 369 -2.54 -11.95 0.65
C LEU A 369 -1.79 -13.22 0.24
N PRO A 370 -1.66 -14.28 1.06
CA PRO A 370 -0.99 -15.51 0.62
C PRO A 370 -1.65 -16.13 -0.61
N PHE A 371 -2.98 -16.13 -0.66
CA PHE A 371 -3.73 -16.63 -1.82
C PHE A 371 -3.50 -15.77 -3.06
N ASN A 372 -3.48 -14.45 -2.89
CA ASN A 372 -3.17 -13.52 -3.97
C ASN A 372 -1.77 -13.75 -4.54
N GLU A 373 -0.74 -13.84 -3.68
CA GLU A 373 0.63 -14.10 -4.10
C GLU A 373 0.76 -15.43 -4.84
N MET A 374 0.06 -16.48 -4.40
CA MET A 374 0.05 -17.77 -5.09
C MET A 374 -0.60 -17.69 -6.48
N ILE A 375 -1.72 -16.99 -6.61
CA ILE A 375 -2.40 -16.77 -7.90
C ILE A 375 -1.48 -16.02 -8.88
N LEU A 376 -0.81 -14.98 -8.38
CA LEU A 376 0.12 -14.18 -9.17
C LEU A 376 1.34 -15.01 -9.60
N ALA A 377 1.90 -15.79 -8.68
CA ALA A 377 3.03 -16.69 -8.92
C ALA A 377 2.72 -17.78 -9.96
N ALA A 378 1.49 -18.30 -9.96
CA ALA A 378 1.00 -19.25 -10.97
C ALA A 378 0.68 -18.62 -12.32
N GLY A 379 0.70 -17.28 -12.44
CA GLY A 379 0.38 -16.56 -13.69
C GLY A 379 -1.11 -16.52 -14.03
N HIS A 380 -1.99 -16.81 -13.08
CA HIS A 380 -3.44 -16.94 -13.29
C HIS A 380 -4.21 -15.59 -13.20
N TYR A 381 -3.59 -14.48 -13.61
CA TYR A 381 -4.20 -13.13 -13.53
C TYR A 381 -5.54 -13.05 -14.29
N LYS A 382 -5.57 -13.57 -15.52
CA LYS A 382 -6.75 -13.50 -16.38
C LYS A 382 -7.91 -14.32 -15.83
N ASN A 383 -7.59 -15.45 -15.24
CA ASN A 383 -8.58 -16.38 -14.70
C ASN A 383 -9.25 -15.85 -13.43
N THR A 384 -8.58 -14.97 -12.68
CA THR A 384 -9.04 -14.46 -11.40
C THR A 384 -9.45 -12.98 -11.45
N GLN A 385 -9.34 -12.31 -12.60
CA GLN A 385 -9.73 -10.90 -12.74
C GLN A 385 -11.19 -10.64 -12.32
N HIS A 386 -12.09 -11.60 -12.54
CA HIS A 386 -13.49 -11.50 -12.15
C HIS A 386 -13.65 -11.34 -10.62
N ILE A 387 -12.77 -11.95 -9.81
CA ILE A 387 -12.81 -11.84 -8.36
C ILE A 387 -12.58 -10.38 -7.95
N PHE A 388 -11.63 -9.70 -8.59
CA PHE A 388 -11.35 -8.29 -8.32
C PHE A 388 -12.49 -7.37 -8.78
N ILE A 389 -13.04 -7.63 -9.98
CA ILE A 389 -14.16 -6.83 -10.53
C ILE A 389 -15.40 -6.97 -9.64
N THR A 390 -15.74 -8.20 -9.25
CA THR A 390 -16.91 -8.44 -8.39
C THR A 390 -16.71 -7.81 -7.01
N ALA A 391 -15.52 -7.92 -6.42
CA ALA A 391 -15.22 -7.28 -5.14
C ALA A 391 -15.33 -5.75 -5.22
N ALA A 392 -14.78 -5.14 -6.29
CA ALA A 392 -14.90 -3.70 -6.51
C ALA A 392 -16.37 -3.26 -6.69
N SER A 393 -17.18 -4.07 -7.39
CA SER A 393 -18.61 -3.82 -7.54
C SER A 393 -19.36 -3.97 -6.21
N ILE A 394 -19.05 -5.00 -5.41
CA ILE A 394 -19.62 -5.17 -4.07
C ILE A 394 -19.28 -3.96 -3.21
N ASN A 395 -18.01 -3.57 -3.13
CA ASN A 395 -17.57 -2.41 -2.34
C ASN A 395 -18.33 -1.14 -2.78
N LEU A 396 -18.30 -0.81 -4.06
CA LEU A 396 -18.90 0.41 -4.58
C LEU A 396 -20.42 0.45 -4.33
N ILE A 397 -21.14 -0.62 -4.70
CA ILE A 397 -22.61 -0.67 -4.61
C ILE A 397 -23.04 -0.64 -3.15
N SER A 398 -22.45 -1.50 -2.29
CA SER A 398 -22.83 -1.56 -0.87
C SER A 398 -22.46 -0.27 -0.13
N SER A 399 -21.31 0.36 -0.44
CA SER A 399 -20.93 1.65 0.15
C SER A 399 -21.90 2.76 -0.24
N ILE A 400 -22.29 2.87 -1.54
CA ILE A 400 -23.26 3.88 -1.99
C ILE A 400 -24.63 3.69 -1.34
N LEU A 401 -25.09 2.46 -1.21
CA LEU A 401 -26.37 2.16 -0.59
C LEU A 401 -26.37 2.44 0.92
N ALA A 402 -25.27 2.09 1.59
CA ALA A 402 -25.16 2.14 3.04
C ALA A 402 -24.74 3.51 3.58
N VAL A 403 -23.96 4.32 2.83
CA VAL A 403 -23.45 5.60 3.29
C VAL A 403 -24.55 6.59 3.66
N ARG A 404 -25.67 6.59 2.93
CA ARG A 404 -26.79 7.52 3.17
C ARG A 404 -27.50 7.27 4.49
N HIS A 405 -27.42 6.05 5.02
CA HIS A 405 -28.09 5.66 6.28
C HIS A 405 -27.12 5.58 7.46
N TRP A 406 -25.88 5.18 7.21
CA TRP A 406 -24.90 4.85 8.26
C TRP A 406 -23.56 5.60 8.09
N GLY A 407 -23.44 6.54 7.17
CA GLY A 407 -22.23 7.35 7.00
C GLY A 407 -20.95 6.48 6.89
N LEU A 408 -19.98 6.75 7.77
CA LEU A 408 -18.71 6.03 7.89
C LEU A 408 -18.87 4.51 8.07
N ILE A 409 -19.83 4.09 8.91
CA ILE A 409 -20.12 2.69 9.18
C ILE A 409 -20.57 1.98 7.89
N GLY A 410 -21.41 2.65 7.09
CA GLY A 410 -21.90 2.10 5.83
C GLY A 410 -20.78 1.80 4.83
N VAL A 411 -19.82 2.70 4.70
CA VAL A 411 -18.66 2.52 3.83
C VAL A 411 -17.77 1.37 4.33
N ALA A 412 -17.52 1.31 5.64
CA ALA A 412 -16.73 0.22 6.22
C ALA A 412 -17.36 -1.17 6.04
N ILE A 413 -18.70 -1.26 6.12
CA ILE A 413 -19.44 -2.51 5.84
C ILE A 413 -19.23 -2.93 4.38
N GLY A 414 -19.28 -1.99 3.43
CA GLY A 414 -19.02 -2.25 2.02
C GLY A 414 -17.61 -2.82 1.79
N THR A 415 -16.63 -2.24 2.44
CA THR A 415 -15.23 -2.69 2.37
C THR A 415 -15.06 -4.08 2.99
N ILE A 416 -15.68 -4.37 4.14
CA ILE A 416 -15.68 -5.72 4.75
C ILE A 416 -16.27 -6.74 3.79
N ALA A 417 -17.44 -6.46 3.20
CA ALA A 417 -18.11 -7.38 2.27
C ALA A 417 -17.23 -7.71 1.07
N ALA A 418 -16.57 -6.72 0.50
CA ALA A 418 -15.66 -6.90 -0.63
C ALA A 418 -14.41 -7.71 -0.25
N MET A 419 -13.78 -7.40 0.89
CA MET A 419 -12.58 -8.11 1.36
C MET A 419 -12.89 -9.56 1.74
N LEU A 420 -14.02 -9.80 2.40
CA LEU A 420 -14.49 -11.15 2.72
C LEU A 420 -14.74 -11.96 1.44
N TYR A 421 -15.42 -11.36 0.47
CA TYR A 421 -15.63 -11.99 -0.84
C TYR A 421 -14.30 -12.38 -1.51
N GLN A 422 -13.34 -11.46 -1.56
CA GLN A 422 -12.02 -11.74 -2.13
C GLN A 422 -11.29 -12.86 -1.39
N MET A 423 -11.24 -12.80 -0.06
CA MET A 423 -10.58 -13.80 0.77
C MET A 423 -11.14 -15.20 0.50
N LEU A 424 -12.45 -15.36 0.53
CA LEU A 424 -13.11 -16.65 0.31
C LEU A 424 -12.91 -17.18 -1.12
N HIS A 425 -13.08 -16.32 -2.12
CA HIS A 425 -12.97 -16.77 -3.53
C HIS A 425 -11.54 -17.01 -3.97
N MET A 426 -10.56 -16.24 -3.51
CA MET A 426 -9.14 -16.50 -3.77
C MET A 426 -8.70 -17.78 -3.07
N GLY A 427 -9.11 -18.01 -1.81
CA GLY A 427 -8.85 -19.25 -1.09
C GLY A 427 -9.46 -20.46 -1.81
N TYR A 428 -10.74 -20.38 -2.19
CA TYR A 428 -11.39 -21.42 -2.99
C TYR A 428 -10.63 -21.68 -4.31
N TYR A 429 -10.21 -20.63 -5.02
CA TYR A 429 -9.47 -20.76 -6.28
C TYR A 429 -8.14 -21.49 -6.09
N VAL A 430 -7.35 -21.11 -5.10
CA VAL A 430 -6.04 -21.72 -4.80
C VAL A 430 -6.21 -23.20 -4.43
N ILE A 431 -7.16 -23.53 -3.55
CA ILE A 431 -7.40 -24.89 -3.10
C ILE A 431 -7.94 -25.76 -4.24
N ARG A 432 -8.94 -25.28 -5.00
CA ARG A 432 -9.66 -26.10 -5.99
C ARG A 432 -8.96 -26.19 -7.34
N HIS A 433 -8.42 -25.06 -7.84
CA HIS A 433 -7.85 -24.99 -9.19
C HIS A 433 -6.34 -25.16 -9.22
N LEU A 434 -5.62 -24.55 -8.26
CA LEU A 434 -4.16 -24.70 -8.19
C LEU A 434 -3.77 -25.95 -7.40
N LYS A 435 -4.69 -26.50 -6.61
CA LYS A 435 -4.47 -27.68 -5.75
C LYS A 435 -3.29 -27.45 -4.78
N VAL A 436 -3.15 -26.23 -4.31
CA VAL A 436 -2.22 -25.82 -3.26
C VAL A 436 -3.04 -25.66 -1.99
N HIS A 437 -2.55 -26.22 -0.90
CA HIS A 437 -3.24 -26.23 0.38
C HIS A 437 -4.49 -27.11 0.44
N SER A 438 -5.04 -27.37 1.63
CA SER A 438 -6.26 -28.16 1.82
C SER A 438 -7.37 -27.34 2.48
N PHE A 439 -8.61 -27.63 2.08
CA PHE A 439 -9.78 -26.95 2.65
C PHE A 439 -9.88 -27.15 4.18
N GLY A 440 -9.59 -28.37 4.67
CA GLY A 440 -9.64 -28.66 6.10
C GLY A 440 -8.63 -27.86 6.91
N LEU A 441 -7.41 -27.67 6.38
CA LEU A 441 -6.38 -26.87 7.05
C LEU A 441 -6.78 -25.38 7.07
N ALA A 442 -7.29 -24.84 5.95
CA ALA A 442 -7.77 -23.47 5.90
C ALA A 442 -8.89 -23.22 6.89
N VAL A 443 -9.91 -24.10 6.96
CA VAL A 443 -11.01 -23.99 7.93
C VAL A 443 -10.49 -24.07 9.36
N LYS A 444 -9.59 -25.03 9.66
CA LYS A 444 -8.95 -25.12 10.97
C LYS A 444 -8.29 -23.79 11.36
N GLN A 445 -7.55 -23.17 10.44
CA GLN A 445 -6.85 -21.92 10.67
C GLN A 445 -7.83 -20.80 11.07
N TYR A 446 -8.90 -20.60 10.30
CA TYR A 446 -9.91 -19.58 10.64
C TYR A 446 -10.63 -19.84 11.94
N VAL A 447 -10.91 -21.12 12.28
CA VAL A 447 -11.53 -21.49 13.56
C VAL A 447 -10.58 -21.14 14.71
N VAL A 448 -9.30 -21.47 14.60
CA VAL A 448 -8.29 -21.12 15.59
C VAL A 448 -8.15 -19.61 15.74
N ASP A 449 -8.21 -18.85 14.63
CA ASP A 449 -8.16 -17.38 14.66
C ASP A 449 -9.33 -16.81 15.46
N VAL A 450 -10.56 -17.29 15.24
CA VAL A 450 -11.74 -16.82 15.99
C VAL A 450 -11.58 -17.12 17.47
N PHE A 451 -11.15 -18.33 17.85
CA PHE A 451 -10.86 -18.68 19.23
C PHE A 451 -9.80 -17.78 19.84
N THR A 452 -8.71 -17.54 19.12
CA THR A 452 -7.61 -16.68 19.57
C THR A 452 -8.09 -15.25 19.79
N VAL A 453 -8.91 -14.71 18.86
CA VAL A 453 -9.51 -13.36 19.01
C VAL A 453 -10.36 -13.28 20.28
N ILE A 454 -11.27 -14.24 20.48
CA ILE A 454 -12.13 -14.25 21.69
C ILE A 454 -11.27 -14.32 22.96
N PHE A 455 -10.26 -15.20 22.98
CA PHE A 455 -9.34 -15.33 24.10
C PHE A 455 -8.58 -14.02 24.39
N VAL A 456 -8.05 -13.37 23.35
CA VAL A 456 -7.36 -12.07 23.46
C VAL A 456 -8.31 -10.99 23.97
N LEU A 457 -9.54 -10.89 23.44
CA LEU A 457 -10.51 -9.88 23.88
C LEU A 457 -10.88 -10.05 25.35
N CYS A 458 -11.07 -11.29 25.80
CA CYS A 458 -11.30 -11.60 27.22
C CYS A 458 -10.08 -11.26 28.09
N ALA A 459 -8.87 -11.64 27.67
CA ALA A 459 -7.65 -11.36 28.43
C ALA A 459 -7.33 -9.86 28.52
N THR A 460 -7.56 -9.11 27.45
CA THR A 460 -7.29 -7.67 27.41
C THR A 460 -8.42 -6.82 28.02
N SER A 461 -9.58 -7.38 28.31
CA SER A 461 -10.67 -6.64 28.97
C SER A 461 -10.34 -6.23 30.41
N VAL A 462 -9.42 -6.93 31.06
CA VAL A 462 -8.96 -6.64 32.43
C VAL A 462 -7.89 -5.54 32.49
N ILE A 463 -7.34 -5.11 31.33
CA ILE A 463 -6.34 -4.05 31.30
C ILE A 463 -7.05 -2.72 31.51
N PRO A 464 -6.72 -1.97 32.59
CA PRO A 464 -7.36 -0.69 32.86
C PRO A 464 -6.98 0.34 31.80
N GLY A 465 -7.91 1.23 31.47
CA GLY A 465 -7.61 2.39 30.63
C GLY A 465 -6.54 3.26 31.31
N THR A 466 -5.70 3.87 30.50
CA THR A 466 -4.69 4.84 30.94
C THR A 466 -5.16 6.27 30.66
N GLU A 467 -4.47 7.25 31.26
CA GLU A 467 -4.71 8.66 30.94
C GLU A 467 -4.59 8.92 29.42
N ALA A 468 -5.40 9.84 28.92
CA ALA A 468 -5.39 10.26 27.50
C ALA A 468 -4.17 11.10 27.17
N THR A 469 -2.98 10.55 27.37
CA THR A 469 -1.68 11.14 27.09
C THR A 469 -0.84 10.22 26.21
N TRP A 470 0.15 10.75 25.50
CA TRP A 470 1.05 9.92 24.66
C TRP A 470 1.79 8.86 25.50
N LEU A 471 2.21 9.20 26.72
CA LEU A 471 2.88 8.26 27.59
C LEU A 471 1.91 7.16 28.06
N GLY A 472 0.69 7.55 28.48
CA GLY A 472 -0.36 6.61 28.86
C GLY A 472 -0.72 5.65 27.71
N TRP A 473 -0.81 6.17 26.46
CA TRP A 473 -1.05 5.35 25.29
C TRP A 473 0.09 4.35 25.01
N ILE A 474 1.36 4.78 25.15
CA ILE A 474 2.52 3.89 24.99
C ILE A 474 2.49 2.76 26.03
N VAL A 475 2.21 3.07 27.29
CA VAL A 475 2.10 2.09 28.36
C VAL A 475 0.96 1.08 28.03
N LEU A 476 -0.20 1.59 27.63
CA LEU A 476 -1.33 0.77 27.21
C LEU A 476 -0.97 -0.13 26.01
N ALA A 477 -0.23 0.40 25.04
CA ALA A 477 0.21 -0.34 23.87
C ALA A 477 1.16 -1.49 24.24
N VAL A 478 2.14 -1.25 25.12
CA VAL A 478 3.07 -2.29 25.59
C VAL A 478 2.34 -3.36 26.36
N GLN A 479 1.46 -2.98 27.31
CA GLN A 479 0.69 -3.94 28.09
C GLN A 479 -0.19 -4.83 27.21
N ASN A 480 -0.97 -4.23 26.28
CA ASN A 480 -1.79 -5.00 25.37
C ASN A 480 -0.93 -5.90 24.47
N ALA A 481 0.16 -5.40 23.90
CA ALA A 481 1.04 -6.18 23.02
C ALA A 481 1.59 -7.43 23.73
N LEU A 482 2.05 -7.30 24.99
CA LEU A 482 2.55 -8.44 25.77
C LEU A 482 1.47 -9.49 26.02
N VAL A 483 0.27 -9.07 26.43
CA VAL A 483 -0.85 -9.98 26.67
C VAL A 483 -1.29 -10.64 25.37
N ILE A 484 -1.40 -9.89 24.27
CA ILE A 484 -1.80 -10.42 22.96
C ILE A 484 -0.80 -11.45 22.46
N VAL A 485 0.51 -11.16 22.54
CA VAL A 485 1.56 -12.12 22.16
C VAL A 485 1.45 -13.39 22.99
N ALA A 486 1.29 -13.27 24.32
CA ALA A 486 1.14 -14.43 25.20
C ALA A 486 -0.09 -15.27 24.81
N CYS A 487 -1.24 -14.66 24.55
CA CYS A 487 -2.45 -15.35 24.12
C CYS A 487 -2.27 -16.07 22.76
N ILE A 488 -1.63 -15.41 21.79
CA ILE A 488 -1.35 -16.00 20.47
C ILE A 488 -0.39 -17.19 20.61
N LEU A 489 0.65 -17.06 21.42
CA LEU A 489 1.59 -18.16 21.67
C LEU A 489 0.90 -19.35 22.34
N VAL A 490 0.07 -19.11 23.36
CA VAL A 490 -0.71 -20.16 24.03
C VAL A 490 -1.66 -20.85 23.02
N SER A 491 -2.40 -20.08 22.23
CA SER A 491 -3.28 -20.65 21.21
C SER A 491 -2.50 -21.50 20.19
N ASN A 492 -1.35 -21.02 19.72
CA ASN A 492 -0.50 -21.79 18.80
C ASN A 492 0.07 -23.08 19.45
N LEU A 493 0.47 -23.04 20.71
CA LEU A 493 0.95 -24.23 21.43
C LEU A 493 -0.17 -25.28 21.62
N VAL A 494 -1.42 -24.83 21.81
CA VAL A 494 -2.56 -25.74 21.98
C VAL A 494 -2.99 -26.36 20.64
N PHE A 495 -3.16 -25.55 19.58
CA PHE A 495 -3.76 -26.01 18.32
C PHE A 495 -2.75 -26.48 17.27
N TYR A 496 -1.48 -26.05 17.37
CA TYR A 496 -0.37 -26.35 16.44
C TYR A 496 0.87 -26.91 17.17
N HIS A 497 0.63 -27.75 18.18
CA HIS A 497 1.68 -28.26 19.06
C HIS A 497 2.91 -28.82 18.32
N GLU A 498 2.71 -29.70 17.33
CA GLU A 498 3.81 -30.33 16.57
C GLU A 498 4.62 -29.29 15.78
N SER A 499 3.96 -28.40 15.04
CA SER A 499 4.62 -27.36 14.25
C SER A 499 5.36 -26.36 15.14
N SER A 500 4.76 -25.96 16.26
CA SER A 500 5.34 -25.04 17.23
C SER A 500 6.58 -25.62 17.91
N MET A 501 6.55 -26.90 18.27
CA MET A 501 7.69 -27.58 18.86
C MET A 501 8.84 -27.78 17.88
N GLN A 502 8.55 -28.02 16.60
CA GLN A 502 9.55 -28.12 15.55
C GLN A 502 10.28 -26.78 15.33
N ILE A 503 9.54 -25.66 15.31
CA ILE A 503 10.14 -24.32 15.23
C ILE A 503 11.02 -24.02 16.43
N LEU A 504 10.55 -24.33 17.65
CA LEU A 504 11.33 -24.13 18.88
C LEU A 504 12.62 -24.95 18.89
N ARG A 505 12.60 -26.20 18.37
CA ARG A 505 13.82 -27.04 18.22
C ARG A 505 14.79 -26.41 17.22
N ASN A 506 14.31 -26.01 16.05
CA ASN A 506 15.16 -25.40 15.03
C ASN A 506 15.78 -24.06 15.49
N VAL A 507 15.05 -23.25 16.25
CA VAL A 507 15.59 -22.00 16.86
C VAL A 507 16.66 -22.34 17.88
N LYS A 508 16.46 -23.37 18.71
CA LYS A 508 17.42 -23.80 19.72
C LYS A 508 18.71 -24.39 19.08
N GLU A 509 18.58 -25.13 17.99
CA GLU A 509 19.73 -25.68 17.23
C GLU A 509 20.53 -24.60 16.50
N ASN A 510 19.90 -23.50 16.06
CA ASN A 510 20.58 -22.37 15.40
C ASN A 510 21.19 -21.35 16.37
N LEU A 511 20.90 -21.45 17.68
CA LEU A 511 21.47 -20.59 18.75
C LEU A 511 22.68 -21.26 19.43
N HIS A 512 22.97 -22.52 19.12
CA HIS A 512 24.17 -23.27 19.49
C HIS A 512 25.06 -23.52 18.28
#